data_7182c586b0f75b246ac5ee91d9635e57
#
_entry.id   7182c586b0f75b246ac5ee91d9635e57
#
_cell.length_a   1.000
_cell.length_b   1.000
_cell.length_c   1.000
_cell.angle_alpha   90.00
_cell.angle_beta   90.00
_cell.angle_gamma   90.00
#
_symmetry.space_group_name_H-M   'P 1'
#
loop_
_entity.id
_entity.type
_entity.pdbx_description
1 polymer ?
#
loop_
_entity_poly.entity_id
_entity_poly.type
_entity_poly.pdbx_seq_one_letter_code
_entity_poly.pdbx_strand_id
1 'polypeptide(L)'
;MELAFSRLDERVAKFTISGVSTSFANMFRRAMISEVPTLAIEDVRIYDNTSVLFDEMLTHRLGLIPLRTDLKVYKPRSECSCEGAGCSACTATYTLSVEGPRTVCSSDLIPQDPDAAPAEEKIPIIDLAEDQKIVLEAQATVGTGKEHAKWQATTACGYKNYPVIAIDERCDGCGMCVEECPRHVLEAGQGRVRVKAGQEEFCSLCRLCERACLAGGIGSEAAIHIGTEAGKFIFVVEGDGSMPVREIIERALQYIQKASDDLVDVMNEITGEGTE
;
A
#
# COMPACT_ATOMS: atom_id res chain seq x y z
N MET A 1 -7.89 14.91 16.44
CA MET A 1 -7.14 14.12 15.43
C MET A 1 -6.03 15.00 14.87
N GLU A 2 -4.79 14.54 14.91
CA GLU A 2 -3.63 15.25 14.36
C GLU A 2 -2.89 14.31 13.41
N LEU A 3 -2.31 14.86 12.34
CA LEU A 3 -1.58 14.12 11.33
C LEU A 3 -0.21 14.79 11.12
N ALA A 4 0.86 14.01 11.19
CA ALA A 4 2.22 14.48 10.96
C ALA A 4 2.96 13.53 10.01
N PHE A 5 3.38 14.04 8.86
CA PHE A 5 4.20 13.28 7.91
C PHE A 5 5.67 13.37 8.30
N SER A 6 6.32 12.20 8.45
CA SER A 6 7.78 12.10 8.57
C SER A 6 8.45 11.83 7.21
N ARG A 7 7.70 11.28 6.25
CA ARG A 7 8.13 11.10 4.85
C ARG A 7 6.90 11.16 3.94
N LEU A 8 7.01 11.89 2.84
CA LEU A 8 6.00 11.91 1.78
C LEU A 8 6.72 12.16 0.46
N ASP A 9 6.87 11.13 -0.33
CA ASP A 9 7.36 11.19 -1.70
C ASP A 9 6.32 10.56 -2.66
N GLU A 10 6.67 10.39 -3.94
CA GLU A 10 5.74 9.87 -4.96
C GLU A 10 5.18 8.49 -4.61
N ARG A 11 6.00 7.61 -4.00
CA ARG A 11 5.65 6.21 -3.78
C ARG A 11 5.51 5.81 -2.32
N VAL A 12 6.12 6.55 -1.41
CA VAL A 12 6.17 6.16 0.01
C VAL A 12 5.69 7.31 0.88
N ALA A 13 4.73 7.01 1.74
CA ALA A 13 4.32 7.89 2.81
C ALA A 13 4.58 7.21 4.17
N LYS A 14 5.20 7.94 5.09
CA LYS A 14 5.29 7.59 6.50
C LYS A 14 4.73 8.73 7.32
N PHE A 15 3.72 8.45 8.12
CA PHE A 15 3.05 9.46 8.93
C PHE A 15 2.56 8.90 10.26
N THR A 16 2.40 9.80 11.21
CA THR A 16 1.78 9.52 12.50
C THR A 16 0.41 10.14 12.55
N ILE A 17 -0.58 9.38 12.99
CA ILE A 17 -1.93 9.86 13.26
C ILE A 17 -2.24 9.68 14.75
N SER A 18 -2.80 10.70 15.39
CA SER A 18 -3.16 10.69 16.81
C SER A 18 -4.61 11.13 17.04
N GLY A 19 -5.16 10.71 18.18
CA GLY A 19 -6.55 11.01 18.55
C GLY A 19 -7.58 10.20 17.76
N VAL A 20 -7.24 8.97 17.35
CA VAL A 20 -8.12 8.05 16.62
C VAL A 20 -8.19 6.68 17.30
N SER A 21 -9.27 5.95 17.06
CA SER A 21 -9.41 4.57 17.54
C SER A 21 -8.64 3.59 16.67
N THR A 22 -8.32 2.40 17.22
CA THR A 22 -7.74 1.29 16.43
C THR A 22 -8.68 0.86 15.30
N SER A 23 -10.00 0.94 15.51
CA SER A 23 -11.01 0.62 14.49
C SER A 23 -10.88 1.57 13.29
N PHE A 24 -10.74 2.88 13.54
CA PHE A 24 -10.52 3.86 12.48
C PHE A 24 -9.18 3.60 11.76
N ALA A 25 -8.09 3.37 12.49
CA ALA A 25 -6.79 3.09 11.90
C ALA A 25 -6.85 1.86 10.97
N ASN A 26 -7.53 0.76 11.39
CA ASN A 26 -7.68 -0.41 10.54
C ASN A 26 -8.64 -0.18 9.36
N MET A 27 -9.73 0.56 9.55
CA MET A 27 -10.64 0.94 8.47
C MET A 27 -9.89 1.74 7.40
N PHE A 28 -9.11 2.72 7.82
CA PHE A 28 -8.31 3.56 6.92
C PHE A 28 -7.26 2.75 6.14
N ARG A 29 -6.52 1.85 6.82
CA ARG A 29 -5.61 0.92 6.16
C ARG A 29 -6.32 0.06 5.11
N ARG A 30 -7.47 -0.50 5.47
CA ARG A 30 -8.26 -1.33 4.55
C ARG A 30 -8.77 -0.54 3.36
N ALA A 31 -9.25 0.69 3.57
CA ALA A 31 -9.70 1.55 2.48
C ALA A 31 -8.58 1.84 1.46
N MET A 32 -7.34 2.09 1.92
CA MET A 32 -6.19 2.26 1.04
C MET A 32 -5.85 1.02 0.21
N ILE A 33 -6.10 -0.17 0.74
CA ILE A 33 -5.80 -1.44 0.05
C ILE A 33 -6.92 -1.84 -0.91
N SER A 34 -8.19 -1.69 -0.48
CA SER A 34 -9.31 -2.36 -1.15
C SER A 34 -10.27 -1.44 -1.88
N GLU A 35 -10.31 -0.15 -1.55
CA GLU A 35 -11.36 0.74 -2.05
C GLU A 35 -10.85 1.85 -2.98
N VAL A 36 -9.54 2.02 -3.12
CA VAL A 36 -8.94 2.98 -4.04
C VAL A 36 -8.96 2.39 -5.45
N PRO A 37 -9.65 3.02 -6.42
CA PRO A 37 -9.74 2.48 -7.77
C PRO A 37 -8.42 2.66 -8.53
N THR A 38 -8.05 1.67 -9.35
CA THR A 38 -6.90 1.73 -10.27
C THR A 38 -7.23 1.06 -11.61
N LEU A 39 -6.42 1.35 -12.64
CA LEU A 39 -6.42 0.62 -13.91
C LEU A 39 -5.65 -0.70 -13.75
N ALA A 40 -6.20 -1.78 -14.28
CA ALA A 40 -5.48 -3.04 -14.50
C ALA A 40 -6.02 -3.74 -15.75
N ILE A 41 -5.15 -4.50 -16.43
CA ILE A 41 -5.54 -5.31 -17.60
C ILE A 41 -6.58 -6.35 -17.15
N GLU A 42 -7.72 -6.36 -17.86
CA GLU A 42 -8.86 -7.25 -17.59
C GLU A 42 -9.04 -8.25 -18.70
N ASP A 43 -9.11 -7.77 -19.94
CA ASP A 43 -9.32 -8.58 -21.12
C ASP A 43 -8.07 -8.60 -21.98
N VAL A 44 -7.66 -9.78 -22.50
CA VAL A 44 -6.55 -9.94 -23.41
C VAL A 44 -6.99 -10.77 -24.61
N ARG A 45 -6.76 -10.26 -25.81
CA ARG A 45 -6.92 -10.99 -27.06
C ARG A 45 -5.56 -11.38 -27.60
N ILE A 46 -5.25 -12.65 -27.58
CA ILE A 46 -3.98 -13.21 -28.07
C ILE A 46 -4.19 -13.62 -29.53
N TYR A 47 -3.36 -13.08 -30.42
CA TYR A 47 -3.34 -13.41 -31.84
C TYR A 47 -2.29 -14.47 -32.16
N ASP A 48 -1.16 -14.43 -31.44
CA ASP A 48 -0.07 -15.40 -31.60
C ASP A 48 0.73 -15.49 -30.29
N ASN A 49 0.99 -16.71 -29.83
CA ASN A 49 1.83 -17.00 -28.67
C ASN A 49 2.57 -18.33 -28.92
N THR A 50 3.81 -18.20 -29.36
CA THR A 50 4.71 -19.36 -29.55
C THR A 50 5.71 -19.49 -28.42
N SER A 51 5.52 -18.74 -27.31
CA SER A 51 6.36 -18.80 -26.14
C SER A 51 6.15 -20.07 -25.32
N VAL A 52 6.96 -20.25 -24.28
CA VAL A 52 6.83 -21.39 -23.34
C VAL A 52 5.70 -21.23 -22.32
N LEU A 53 5.12 -20.02 -22.17
CA LEU A 53 4.01 -19.78 -21.25
C LEU A 53 2.66 -20.00 -21.94
N PHE A 54 1.76 -20.69 -21.25
CA PHE A 54 0.37 -20.78 -21.68
C PHE A 54 -0.32 -19.42 -21.59
N ASP A 55 -1.33 -19.21 -22.41
CA ASP A 55 -2.07 -17.94 -22.52
C ASP A 55 -2.58 -17.45 -21.16
N GLU A 56 -3.09 -18.35 -20.32
CA GLU A 56 -3.59 -18.02 -18.99
C GLU A 56 -2.50 -17.50 -18.05
N MET A 57 -1.30 -18.07 -18.14
CA MET A 57 -0.17 -17.63 -17.35
C MET A 57 0.36 -16.27 -17.81
N LEU A 58 0.40 -16.07 -19.14
CA LEU A 58 0.80 -14.80 -19.73
C LEU A 58 -0.19 -13.70 -19.36
N THR A 59 -1.48 -13.95 -19.50
CA THR A 59 -2.55 -12.97 -19.19
C THR A 59 -2.60 -12.63 -17.69
N HIS A 60 -2.39 -13.62 -16.83
CA HIS A 60 -2.28 -13.39 -15.38
C HIS A 60 -1.10 -12.46 -15.05
N ARG A 61 0.06 -12.65 -15.67
CA ARG A 61 1.22 -11.78 -15.46
C ARG A 61 0.97 -10.36 -15.97
N LEU A 62 0.33 -10.23 -17.14
CA LEU A 62 -0.07 -8.92 -17.70
C LEU A 62 -1.03 -8.18 -16.79
N GLY A 63 -2.01 -8.89 -16.21
CA GLY A 63 -2.99 -8.30 -15.29
C GLY A 63 -2.37 -7.73 -14.00
N LEU A 64 -1.20 -8.22 -13.58
CA LEU A 64 -0.50 -7.76 -12.37
C LEU A 64 0.49 -6.61 -12.63
N ILE A 65 0.63 -6.14 -13.89
CA ILE A 65 1.46 -4.97 -14.20
C ILE A 65 0.73 -3.70 -13.74
N PRO A 66 1.30 -2.90 -12.84
CA PRO A 66 0.69 -1.64 -12.42
C PRO A 66 0.69 -0.64 -13.59
N LEU A 67 -0.44 -0.02 -13.84
CA LEU A 67 -0.66 0.96 -14.89
C LEU A 67 -0.89 2.33 -14.30
N ARG A 68 -0.31 3.37 -14.91
CA ARG A 68 -0.58 4.75 -14.50
C ARG A 68 -2.07 5.03 -14.64
N THR A 69 -2.65 5.61 -13.63
CA THR A 69 -4.10 5.77 -13.51
C THR A 69 -4.44 7.23 -13.24
N ASP A 70 -5.09 7.89 -14.20
CA ASP A 70 -5.74 9.18 -13.99
C ASP A 70 -7.27 8.97 -13.90
N LEU A 71 -7.79 9.03 -12.68
CA LEU A 71 -9.22 8.87 -12.42
C LEU A 71 -10.07 10.11 -12.78
N LYS A 72 -9.47 11.17 -13.33
CA LYS A 72 -10.20 12.26 -13.97
C LYS A 72 -10.59 11.89 -15.41
N VAL A 73 -9.79 11.05 -16.06
CA VAL A 73 -9.98 10.54 -17.41
C VAL A 73 -10.76 9.23 -17.38
N TYR A 74 -10.31 8.27 -16.58
CA TYR A 74 -10.86 6.93 -16.53
C TYR A 74 -11.87 6.75 -15.40
N LYS A 75 -13.02 6.18 -15.72
CA LYS A 75 -14.12 5.87 -14.76
C LYS A 75 -14.37 4.37 -14.73
N PRO A 76 -14.88 3.83 -13.60
CA PRO A 76 -15.41 2.47 -13.58
C PRO A 76 -16.45 2.25 -14.69
N ARG A 77 -16.48 1.06 -15.30
CA ARG A 77 -17.47 0.73 -16.34
C ARG A 77 -18.91 0.92 -15.88
N SER A 78 -19.19 0.67 -14.60
CA SER A 78 -20.51 0.84 -13.98
C SER A 78 -20.99 2.30 -13.90
N GLU A 79 -20.06 3.25 -13.89
CA GLU A 79 -20.33 4.68 -13.77
C GLU A 79 -20.16 5.43 -15.12
N CYS A 80 -19.84 4.68 -16.18
CA CYS A 80 -19.57 5.27 -17.48
C CYS A 80 -20.85 5.46 -18.29
N SER A 81 -20.96 6.60 -18.99
CA SER A 81 -22.09 6.94 -19.86
C SER A 81 -22.26 5.98 -21.05
N CYS A 82 -21.30 5.09 -21.31
CA CYS A 82 -21.41 4.06 -22.35
C CYS A 82 -22.12 2.78 -21.88
N GLU A 83 -22.70 2.78 -20.68
CA GLU A 83 -23.42 1.63 -20.11
C GLU A 83 -22.63 0.31 -20.12
N GLY A 84 -21.30 0.41 -19.94
CA GLY A 84 -20.42 -0.77 -19.91
C GLY A 84 -19.94 -1.27 -21.27
N ALA A 85 -20.32 -0.63 -22.38
CA ALA A 85 -19.91 -1.06 -23.72
C ALA A 85 -18.39 -0.97 -23.97
N GLY A 86 -17.66 -0.23 -23.15
CA GLY A 86 -16.20 -0.03 -23.27
C GLY A 86 -15.87 1.12 -24.25
N CYS A 87 -15.71 2.31 -23.72
CA CYS A 87 -15.27 3.48 -24.49
C CYS A 87 -13.94 4.00 -23.94
N SER A 88 -13.33 4.98 -24.61
CA SER A 88 -12.05 5.60 -24.19
C SER A 88 -12.06 6.24 -22.81
N ALA A 89 -13.26 6.51 -22.21
CA ALA A 89 -13.39 7.03 -20.87
C ALA A 89 -13.43 5.94 -19.77
N CYS A 90 -13.53 4.66 -20.13
CA CYS A 90 -13.58 3.56 -19.16
C CYS A 90 -12.69 2.36 -19.52
N THR A 91 -12.01 2.41 -20.68
CA THR A 91 -11.14 1.32 -21.15
C THR A 91 -9.88 1.92 -21.77
N ALA A 92 -8.71 1.48 -21.30
CA ALA A 92 -7.42 1.77 -21.92
C ALA A 92 -6.97 0.54 -22.72
N THR A 93 -6.49 0.75 -23.95
CA THR A 93 -6.06 -0.33 -24.86
C THR A 93 -4.54 -0.33 -25.01
N TYR A 94 -3.97 -1.53 -25.04
CA TYR A 94 -2.54 -1.78 -25.19
C TYR A 94 -2.30 -2.79 -26.29
N THR A 95 -1.17 -2.67 -26.98
CA THR A 95 -0.70 -3.65 -27.94
C THR A 95 0.68 -4.16 -27.54
N LEU A 96 0.91 -5.45 -27.75
CA LEU A 96 2.22 -6.08 -27.60
C LEU A 96 2.52 -6.91 -28.85
N SER A 97 3.63 -6.61 -29.52
CA SER A 97 4.12 -7.38 -30.67
C SER A 97 5.64 -7.48 -30.58
N VAL A 98 6.15 -8.63 -30.17
CA VAL A 98 7.57 -8.85 -29.90
C VAL A 98 8.00 -10.21 -30.40
N GLU A 99 9.18 -10.26 -31.04
CA GLU A 99 9.87 -11.46 -31.48
C GLU A 99 11.18 -11.66 -30.71
N GLY A 100 11.52 -12.92 -30.41
CA GLY A 100 12.75 -13.32 -29.74
C GLY A 100 13.99 -13.36 -30.64
N PRO A 101 15.21 -13.55 -30.10
CA PRO A 101 15.44 -13.86 -28.68
C PRO A 101 15.60 -12.57 -27.82
N ARG A 102 14.76 -12.38 -26.81
CA ARG A 102 14.88 -11.27 -25.86
C ARG A 102 13.94 -11.43 -24.65
N THR A 103 14.23 -10.72 -23.58
CA THR A 103 13.28 -10.51 -22.48
C THR A 103 12.23 -9.49 -22.90
N VAL A 104 10.95 -9.86 -22.80
CA VAL A 104 9.81 -8.95 -22.94
C VAL A 104 9.55 -8.30 -21.60
N CYS A 105 9.50 -6.98 -21.59
CA CYS A 105 9.25 -6.19 -20.39
C CYS A 105 7.96 -5.36 -20.50
N SER A 106 7.52 -4.78 -19.41
CA SER A 106 6.36 -3.88 -19.38
C SER A 106 6.46 -2.70 -20.34
N SER A 107 7.67 -2.22 -20.65
CA SER A 107 7.90 -1.18 -21.66
C SER A 107 7.53 -1.59 -23.10
N ASP A 108 7.44 -2.90 -23.38
CA ASP A 108 7.03 -3.41 -24.69
C ASP A 108 5.50 -3.37 -24.87
N LEU A 109 4.74 -3.16 -23.80
CA LEU A 109 3.31 -2.87 -23.81
C LEU A 109 3.09 -1.42 -24.26
N ILE A 110 2.65 -1.25 -25.50
CA ILE A 110 2.42 0.07 -26.10
C ILE A 110 0.99 0.50 -25.80
N PRO A 111 0.78 1.51 -24.93
CA PRO A 111 -0.54 2.04 -24.65
C PRO A 111 -1.04 2.90 -25.81
N GLN A 112 -2.34 2.88 -26.08
CA GLN A 112 -2.97 3.82 -27.00
C GLN A 112 -3.01 5.24 -26.40
N ASP A 113 -3.17 5.34 -25.08
CA ASP A 113 -3.07 6.58 -24.31
C ASP A 113 -1.75 6.58 -23.53
N PRO A 114 -0.80 7.48 -23.84
CA PRO A 114 0.50 7.55 -23.16
C PRO A 114 0.41 7.79 -21.65
N ASP A 115 -0.65 8.42 -21.18
CA ASP A 115 -0.84 8.70 -19.75
C ASP A 115 -1.24 7.45 -18.95
N ALA A 116 -1.72 6.40 -19.63
CA ALA A 116 -2.02 5.09 -19.05
C ALA A 116 -0.87 4.08 -19.20
N ALA A 117 0.36 4.52 -19.44
CA ALA A 117 1.52 3.63 -19.58
C ALA A 117 1.78 2.79 -18.32
N PRO A 118 2.49 1.64 -18.45
CA PRO A 118 2.98 0.91 -17.27
C PRO A 118 3.75 1.81 -16.31
N ALA A 119 3.51 1.65 -15.01
CA ALA A 119 4.14 2.48 -13.97
C ALA A 119 5.65 2.24 -13.87
N GLU A 120 6.12 1.05 -14.27
CA GLU A 120 7.51 0.63 -14.34
C GLU A 120 7.83 0.03 -15.70
N GLU A 121 8.95 0.45 -16.30
CA GLU A 121 9.34 0.01 -17.65
C GLU A 121 10.02 -1.35 -17.71
N LYS A 122 10.57 -1.82 -16.59
CA LYS A 122 11.45 -3.00 -16.53
C LYS A 122 10.86 -4.19 -15.78
N ILE A 123 9.53 -4.31 -15.73
CA ILE A 123 8.90 -5.49 -15.17
C ILE A 123 9.03 -6.62 -16.22
N PRO A 124 9.76 -7.72 -15.94
CA PRO A 124 9.93 -8.79 -16.89
C PRO A 124 8.62 -9.60 -17.02
N ILE A 125 8.14 -9.74 -18.25
CA ILE A 125 6.93 -10.51 -18.55
C ILE A 125 7.34 -11.95 -18.89
N ILE A 126 8.25 -12.14 -19.85
CA ILE A 126 8.73 -13.45 -20.33
C ILE A 126 10.04 -13.30 -21.08
N ASP A 127 10.86 -14.38 -21.08
CA ASP A 127 12.00 -14.52 -21.98
C ASP A 127 11.57 -15.31 -23.21
N LEU A 128 11.74 -14.74 -24.39
CA LEU A 128 11.53 -15.40 -25.67
C LEU A 128 12.84 -15.96 -26.22
N ALA A 129 12.82 -17.22 -26.69
CA ALA A 129 13.90 -17.83 -27.42
C ALA A 129 13.85 -17.45 -28.91
N GLU A 130 14.80 -17.96 -29.73
CA GLU A 130 14.76 -17.83 -31.18
C GLU A 130 13.45 -18.41 -31.74
N ASP A 131 12.91 -17.79 -32.77
CA ASP A 131 11.66 -18.17 -33.44
C ASP A 131 10.40 -18.12 -32.56
N GLN A 132 10.49 -17.56 -31.35
CA GLN A 132 9.33 -17.32 -30.50
C GLN A 132 8.82 -15.89 -30.67
N LYS A 133 7.50 -15.74 -30.65
CA LYS A 133 6.84 -14.42 -30.72
C LYS A 133 5.57 -14.36 -29.90
N ILE A 134 5.19 -13.15 -29.54
CA ILE A 134 3.92 -12.84 -28.89
C ILE A 134 3.30 -11.66 -29.62
N VAL A 135 2.03 -11.81 -30.02
CA VAL A 135 1.21 -10.75 -30.58
C VAL A 135 -0.14 -10.75 -29.86
N LEU A 136 -0.44 -9.67 -29.17
CA LEU A 136 -1.70 -9.53 -28.42
C LEU A 136 -2.18 -8.08 -28.35
N GLU A 137 -3.45 -7.95 -28.03
CA GLU A 137 -4.10 -6.71 -27.62
C GLU A 137 -4.70 -6.89 -26.23
N ALA A 138 -4.47 -5.93 -25.34
CA ALA A 138 -4.97 -5.96 -23.98
C ALA A 138 -5.84 -4.74 -23.68
N GLN A 139 -6.87 -4.93 -22.88
CA GLN A 139 -7.75 -3.88 -22.42
C GLN A 139 -7.71 -3.80 -20.90
N ALA A 140 -7.44 -2.62 -20.36
CA ALA A 140 -7.48 -2.33 -18.95
C ALA A 140 -8.75 -1.57 -18.59
N THR A 141 -9.25 -1.84 -17.41
CA THR A 141 -10.44 -1.21 -16.82
C THR A 141 -10.15 -0.75 -15.40
N VAL A 142 -10.92 0.23 -14.92
CA VAL A 142 -10.86 0.67 -13.53
C VAL A 142 -11.66 -0.30 -12.67
N GLY A 143 -11.01 -0.78 -11.61
CA GLY A 143 -11.60 -1.63 -10.58
C GLY A 143 -10.99 -1.35 -9.22
N THR A 144 -11.35 -2.10 -8.21
CA THR A 144 -10.90 -1.94 -6.83
C THR A 144 -10.21 -3.20 -6.30
N GLY A 145 -9.31 -3.04 -5.33
CA GLY A 145 -8.63 -4.15 -4.68
C GLY A 145 -9.59 -5.13 -3.99
N LYS A 146 -10.82 -4.71 -3.70
CA LYS A 146 -11.89 -5.54 -3.17
C LYS A 146 -12.39 -6.58 -4.18
N GLU A 147 -12.40 -6.23 -5.46
CA GLU A 147 -12.81 -7.13 -6.55
C GLU A 147 -11.71 -8.13 -6.88
N HIS A 148 -10.47 -7.62 -7.05
CA HIS A 148 -9.30 -8.46 -7.30
C HIS A 148 -8.00 -7.74 -6.92
N ALA A 149 -7.01 -8.50 -6.44
CA ALA A 149 -5.71 -7.96 -6.00
C ALA A 149 -4.94 -7.17 -7.07
N LYS A 150 -5.19 -7.39 -8.36
CA LYS A 150 -4.57 -6.65 -9.46
C LYS A 150 -4.89 -5.15 -9.45
N TRP A 151 -6.00 -4.75 -8.82
CA TRP A 151 -6.41 -3.36 -8.64
C TRP A 151 -6.01 -2.76 -7.29
N GLN A 152 -5.10 -3.41 -6.55
CA GLN A 152 -4.56 -2.82 -5.32
C GLN A 152 -3.57 -1.70 -5.66
N ALA A 153 -3.88 -0.47 -5.25
CA ALA A 153 -3.00 0.68 -5.43
C ALA A 153 -1.75 0.66 -4.54
N THR A 154 -1.67 -0.26 -3.58
CA THR A 154 -0.59 -0.32 -2.60
C THR A 154 0.12 -1.65 -2.63
N THR A 155 1.46 -1.63 -2.70
CA THR A 155 2.32 -2.82 -2.50
C THR A 155 2.47 -3.17 -1.04
N ALA A 156 2.52 -2.15 -0.17
CA ALA A 156 2.53 -2.31 1.28
C ALA A 156 1.73 -1.21 1.95
N CYS A 157 0.85 -1.59 2.87
CA CYS A 157 0.09 -0.67 3.69
C CYS A 157 -0.10 -1.26 5.08
N GLY A 158 0.58 -0.68 6.06
CA GLY A 158 0.54 -1.15 7.43
C GLY A 158 0.61 -0.02 8.45
N TYR A 159 0.20 -0.33 9.67
CA TYR A 159 0.41 0.55 10.80
C TYR A 159 0.88 -0.22 12.03
N LYS A 160 1.51 0.48 12.93
CA LYS A 160 1.81 0.01 14.28
C LYS A 160 1.40 1.08 15.31
N ASN A 161 1.16 0.64 16.53
CA ASN A 161 0.97 1.57 17.65
C ASN A 161 2.25 2.38 17.86
N TYR A 162 2.10 3.64 18.28
CA TYR A 162 3.24 4.48 18.62
C TYR A 162 3.92 3.92 19.88
N PRO A 163 5.22 3.57 19.83
CA PRO A 163 5.91 2.96 20.94
C PRO A 163 6.21 3.97 22.06
N VAL A 164 6.05 3.54 23.30
CA VAL A 164 6.48 4.25 24.49
C VAL A 164 7.53 3.38 25.20
N ILE A 165 8.72 3.93 25.37
CA ILE A 165 9.83 3.25 26.03
C ILE A 165 10.07 3.94 27.38
N ALA A 166 9.66 3.28 28.45
CA ALA A 166 9.88 3.76 29.82
C ALA A 166 11.11 3.06 30.43
N ILE A 167 12.03 3.84 31.00
CA ILE A 167 13.21 3.34 31.70
C ILE A 167 13.16 3.90 33.11
N ASP A 168 13.01 3.02 34.10
CA ASP A 168 12.88 3.40 35.49
C ASP A 168 14.24 3.63 36.17
N GLU A 169 14.19 4.05 37.44
CA GLU A 169 15.36 4.41 38.21
C GLU A 169 16.25 3.21 38.62
N ARG A 170 15.73 1.99 38.48
CA ARG A 170 16.47 0.75 38.74
C ARG A 170 17.49 0.41 37.66
N CYS A 171 17.49 1.14 36.55
CA CYS A 171 18.45 0.93 35.45
C CYS A 171 19.87 1.29 35.91
N ASP A 172 20.76 0.31 35.95
CA ASP A 172 22.19 0.44 36.31
C ASP A 172 23.11 0.74 35.13
N GLY A 173 22.54 0.83 33.93
CA GLY A 173 23.33 1.11 32.72
C GLY A 173 24.14 -0.06 32.19
N CYS A 174 23.85 -1.32 32.55
CA CYS A 174 24.59 -2.51 32.08
C CYS A 174 24.71 -2.67 30.57
N GLY A 175 23.83 -2.03 29.78
CA GLY A 175 23.91 -2.02 28.32
C GLY A 175 23.34 -3.24 27.59
N MET A 176 22.96 -4.30 28.27
CA MET A 176 22.47 -5.54 27.64
C MET A 176 21.24 -5.30 26.72
N CYS A 177 20.33 -4.42 27.14
CA CYS A 177 19.17 -4.04 26.32
C CYS A 177 19.53 -3.22 25.08
N VAL A 178 20.67 -2.54 25.09
CA VAL A 178 21.21 -1.80 23.93
C VAL A 178 21.73 -2.76 22.87
N GLU A 179 22.49 -3.78 23.29
CA GLU A 179 23.06 -4.81 22.42
C GLU A 179 21.97 -5.65 21.76
N GLU A 180 20.94 -6.04 22.52
CA GLU A 180 19.81 -6.85 22.04
C GLU A 180 18.79 -6.10 21.18
N CYS A 181 18.90 -4.76 21.07
CA CYS A 181 17.93 -3.98 20.31
C CYS A 181 18.17 -4.07 18.80
N PRO A 182 17.37 -4.78 17.98
CA PRO A 182 17.61 -4.95 16.57
C PRO A 182 17.39 -3.65 15.76
N ARG A 183 16.79 -2.65 16.38
CA ARG A 183 16.55 -1.33 15.79
C ARG A 183 17.51 -0.26 16.30
N HIS A 184 18.37 -0.60 17.24
CA HIS A 184 19.39 0.28 17.81
C HIS A 184 18.85 1.63 18.31
N VAL A 185 17.61 1.62 18.83
CA VAL A 185 16.92 2.84 19.32
C VAL A 185 17.39 3.24 20.72
N LEU A 186 18.16 2.38 21.39
CA LEU A 186 18.71 2.61 22.73
C LEU A 186 20.19 2.98 22.65
N GLU A 187 20.67 3.73 23.64
CA GLU A 187 22.09 4.05 23.82
C GLU A 187 22.48 3.97 25.30
N ALA A 188 23.73 3.63 25.55
CA ALA A 188 24.30 3.67 26.87
C ALA A 188 24.58 5.13 27.27
N GLY A 189 24.07 5.56 28.41
CA GLY A 189 24.32 6.86 29.01
C GLY A 189 25.19 6.77 30.26
N GLN A 190 25.42 7.89 30.94
CA GLN A 190 26.13 7.92 32.23
C GLN A 190 25.24 7.32 33.31
N GLY A 191 25.51 6.04 33.68
CA GLY A 191 24.83 5.33 34.74
C GLY A 191 23.42 4.82 34.44
N ARG A 192 22.88 5.03 33.24
CA ARG A 192 21.60 4.47 32.80
C ARG A 192 21.50 4.45 31.24
N VAL A 193 20.69 3.56 30.73
CA VAL A 193 20.33 3.51 29.32
C VAL A 193 19.36 4.65 28.97
N ARG A 194 19.42 5.15 27.75
CA ARG A 194 18.51 6.18 27.22
C ARG A 194 17.98 5.77 25.85
N VAL A 195 16.84 6.33 25.48
CA VAL A 195 16.34 6.28 24.10
C VAL A 195 17.07 7.36 23.31
N LYS A 196 17.57 7.01 22.13
CA LYS A 196 18.19 7.99 21.22
C LYS A 196 17.15 9.02 20.81
N ALA A 197 17.49 10.30 20.85
CA ALA A 197 16.56 11.38 20.55
C ALA A 197 15.91 11.19 19.16
N GLY A 198 14.60 11.24 19.09
CA GLY A 198 13.83 11.08 17.84
C GLY A 198 13.84 9.67 17.24
N GLN A 199 14.30 8.65 17.98
CA GLN A 199 14.36 7.27 17.50
C GLN A 199 13.23 6.38 18.08
N GLU A 200 12.35 6.92 18.92
CA GLU A 200 11.26 6.18 19.55
C GLU A 200 10.39 5.48 18.52
N GLU A 201 10.05 6.19 17.43
CA GLU A 201 9.19 5.67 16.36
C GLU A 201 9.76 4.43 15.64
N PHE A 202 11.08 4.20 15.71
CA PHE A 202 11.71 3.03 15.06
C PHE A 202 11.63 1.77 15.93
N CYS A 203 11.23 1.86 17.17
CA CYS A 203 11.01 0.69 18.03
C CYS A 203 9.97 -0.25 17.38
N SER A 204 10.32 -1.52 17.23
CA SER A 204 9.44 -2.56 16.66
C SER A 204 8.50 -3.22 17.64
N LEU A 205 8.46 -2.76 18.91
CA LEU A 205 7.66 -3.35 20.00
C LEU A 205 7.98 -4.83 20.28
N CYS A 206 9.18 -5.30 19.97
CA CYS A 206 9.58 -6.71 20.09
C CYS A 206 9.86 -7.16 21.54
N ARG A 207 10.05 -6.22 22.47
CA ARG A 207 10.33 -6.44 23.90
C ARG A 207 11.59 -7.27 24.20
N LEU A 208 12.53 -7.38 23.25
CA LEU A 208 13.81 -8.04 23.49
C LEU A 208 14.64 -7.33 24.57
N CYS A 209 14.56 -6.01 24.60
CA CYS A 209 15.21 -5.19 25.63
C CYS A 209 14.71 -5.48 27.05
N GLU A 210 13.39 -5.72 27.23
CA GLU A 210 12.82 -6.15 28.53
C GLU A 210 13.37 -7.50 28.95
N ARG A 211 13.42 -8.47 28.02
CA ARG A 211 13.96 -9.82 28.28
C ARG A 211 15.45 -9.78 28.62
N ALA A 212 16.25 -8.99 27.89
CA ALA A 212 17.67 -8.82 28.16
C ALA A 212 17.92 -8.18 29.55
N CYS A 213 17.09 -7.20 29.93
CA CYS A 213 17.17 -6.57 31.24
C CYS A 213 16.88 -7.56 32.38
N LEU A 214 15.89 -8.44 32.20
CA LEU A 214 15.60 -9.51 33.19
C LEU A 214 16.74 -10.53 33.28
N ALA A 215 17.33 -10.92 32.12
CA ALA A 215 18.45 -11.86 32.09
C ALA A 215 19.72 -11.31 32.75
N GLY A 216 19.88 -9.98 32.77
CA GLY A 216 20.98 -9.27 33.42
C GLY A 216 20.97 -9.29 34.95
N GLY A 217 19.91 -9.80 35.56
CA GLY A 217 19.90 -10.12 36.99
C GLY A 217 19.57 -8.96 37.95
N ILE A 218 18.98 -7.87 37.49
CA ILE A 218 18.62 -6.69 38.29
C ILE A 218 17.24 -6.84 38.98
N GLY A 219 16.93 -8.02 39.50
CA GLY A 219 15.68 -8.26 40.22
C GLY A 219 14.64 -9.07 39.43
N SER A 220 13.41 -9.12 39.94
CA SER A 220 12.30 -9.90 39.36
C SER A 220 11.58 -9.20 38.22
N GLU A 221 11.86 -7.92 37.96
CA GLU A 221 11.21 -7.11 36.93
C GLU A 221 12.26 -6.32 36.14
N ALA A 222 11.99 -6.13 34.84
CA ALA A 222 12.84 -5.33 33.99
C ALA A 222 12.80 -3.84 34.37
N ALA A 223 13.93 -3.14 34.29
CA ALA A 223 13.99 -1.69 34.44
C ALA A 223 13.63 -0.91 33.19
N ILE A 224 13.38 -1.60 32.06
CA ILE A 224 12.91 -1.04 30.81
C ILE A 224 11.56 -1.68 30.44
N HIS A 225 10.59 -0.85 30.08
CA HIS A 225 9.24 -1.28 29.75
C HIS A 225 8.83 -0.72 28.38
N ILE A 226 8.27 -1.59 27.53
CA ILE A 226 7.78 -1.24 26.21
C ILE A 226 6.25 -1.22 26.25
N GLY A 227 5.69 -0.03 26.15
CA GLY A 227 4.27 0.22 26.01
C GLY A 227 3.91 0.84 24.68
N THR A 228 2.66 1.28 24.57
CA THR A 228 2.13 1.98 23.41
C THR A 228 1.30 3.18 23.85
N GLU A 229 1.35 4.26 23.08
CA GLU A 229 0.49 5.42 23.27
C GLU A 229 -0.90 5.13 22.69
N ALA A 230 -1.92 5.25 23.52
CA ALA A 230 -3.30 4.97 23.12
C ALA A 230 -3.77 5.99 22.07
N GLY A 231 -4.43 5.51 21.03
CA GLY A 231 -4.98 6.37 19.97
C GLY A 231 -3.94 7.01 19.06
N LYS A 232 -2.69 6.54 19.07
CA LYS A 232 -1.61 7.06 18.23
C LYS A 232 -0.94 5.92 17.44
N PHE A 233 -0.85 6.11 16.11
CA PHE A 233 -0.39 5.08 15.19
C PHE A 233 0.61 5.65 14.20
N ILE A 234 1.59 4.84 13.81
CA ILE A 234 2.55 5.13 12.76
C ILE A 234 2.16 4.30 11.55
N PHE A 235 1.83 4.96 10.44
CA PHE A 235 1.54 4.35 9.16
C PHE A 235 2.76 4.34 8.24
N VAL A 236 2.88 3.27 7.46
CA VAL A 236 3.76 3.18 6.31
C VAL A 236 2.92 2.68 5.14
N VAL A 237 2.90 3.47 4.07
CA VAL A 237 2.15 3.20 2.85
C VAL A 237 3.11 3.28 1.68
N GLU A 238 3.16 2.22 0.88
CA GLU A 238 3.94 2.15 -0.34
C GLU A 238 2.99 1.91 -1.50
N GLY A 239 2.92 2.85 -2.45
CA GLY A 239 2.15 2.75 -3.68
C GLY A 239 2.83 1.82 -4.68
N ASP A 240 2.04 1.19 -5.54
CA ASP A 240 2.53 0.35 -6.64
C ASP A 240 3.07 1.17 -7.83
N GLY A 241 2.86 2.49 -7.81
CA GLY A 241 3.24 3.44 -8.85
C GLY A 241 2.11 3.77 -9.83
N SER A 242 0.93 3.19 -9.68
CA SER A 242 -0.25 3.53 -10.50
C SER A 242 -0.67 4.99 -10.32
N MET A 243 -0.53 5.52 -9.09
CA MET A 243 -0.77 6.93 -8.74
C MET A 243 0.13 7.37 -7.59
N PRO A 244 0.30 8.69 -7.34
CA PRO A 244 1.02 9.21 -6.19
C PRO A 244 0.41 8.69 -4.88
N VAL A 245 1.26 8.30 -3.91
CA VAL A 245 0.79 7.76 -2.61
C VAL A 245 -0.10 8.76 -1.86
N ARG A 246 0.12 10.06 -2.06
CA ARG A 246 -0.75 11.10 -1.51
C ARG A 246 -2.18 10.97 -2.00
N GLU A 247 -2.37 10.70 -3.30
CA GLU A 247 -3.69 10.51 -3.89
C GLU A 247 -4.38 9.26 -3.35
N ILE A 248 -3.63 8.17 -3.14
CA ILE A 248 -4.14 6.95 -2.49
C ILE A 248 -4.73 7.28 -1.11
N ILE A 249 -3.99 8.04 -0.30
CA ILE A 249 -4.41 8.47 1.04
C ILE A 249 -5.67 9.34 0.98
N GLU A 250 -5.68 10.34 0.09
CA GLU A 250 -6.81 11.27 -0.07
C GLU A 250 -8.07 10.53 -0.54
N ARG A 251 -7.96 9.62 -1.51
CA ARG A 251 -9.10 8.82 -2.01
C ARG A 251 -9.65 7.85 -0.97
N ALA A 252 -8.79 7.22 -0.20
CA ALA A 252 -9.23 6.36 0.90
C ALA A 252 -10.03 7.13 1.96
N LEU A 253 -9.64 8.38 2.27
CA LEU A 253 -10.41 9.24 3.18
C LEU A 253 -11.73 9.67 2.57
N GLN A 254 -11.75 10.04 1.28
CA GLN A 254 -12.97 10.40 0.55
C GLN A 254 -13.96 9.22 0.50
N TYR A 255 -13.47 7.98 0.30
CA TYR A 255 -14.29 6.78 0.35
C TYR A 255 -14.94 6.61 1.73
N ILE A 256 -14.17 6.75 2.82
CA ILE A 256 -14.69 6.62 4.19
C ILE A 256 -15.75 7.70 4.47
N GLN A 257 -15.50 8.95 4.04
CA GLN A 257 -16.44 10.04 4.19
C GLN A 257 -17.74 9.72 3.43
N LYS A 258 -17.65 9.39 2.14
CA LYS A 258 -18.80 9.03 1.32
C LYS A 258 -19.62 7.89 1.92
N ALA A 259 -18.96 6.81 2.36
CA ALA A 259 -19.67 5.67 2.98
C ALA A 259 -20.38 6.06 4.28
N SER A 260 -19.86 7.05 5.02
CA SER A 260 -20.51 7.58 6.21
C SER A 260 -21.72 8.46 5.85
N ASP A 261 -21.58 9.30 4.83
CA ASP A 261 -22.67 10.16 4.34
C ASP A 261 -23.81 9.31 3.75
N ASP A 262 -23.50 8.31 2.92
CA ASP A 262 -24.48 7.35 2.37
C ASP A 262 -25.27 6.64 3.48
N LEU A 263 -24.62 6.26 4.59
CA LEU A 263 -25.27 5.64 5.73
C LEU A 263 -26.23 6.61 6.44
N VAL A 264 -25.84 7.87 6.60
CA VAL A 264 -26.68 8.92 7.19
C VAL A 264 -27.91 9.16 6.33
N ASP A 265 -27.75 9.20 5.00
CA ASP A 265 -28.87 9.39 4.05
C ASP A 265 -29.88 8.25 4.16
N VAL A 266 -29.43 7.00 4.17
CA VAL A 266 -30.30 5.83 4.37
C VAL A 266 -31.02 5.87 5.72
N MET A 267 -30.36 6.32 6.79
CA MET A 267 -30.99 6.47 8.10
C MET A 267 -32.07 7.54 8.08
N ASN A 268 -31.83 8.69 7.44
CA ASN A 268 -32.81 9.79 7.30
C ASN A 268 -34.05 9.34 6.50
N GLU A 269 -33.85 8.56 5.43
CA GLU A 269 -34.95 7.98 4.65
C GLU A 269 -35.83 7.06 5.51
N ILE A 270 -35.22 6.22 6.37
CA ILE A 270 -35.95 5.27 7.24
C ILE A 270 -36.68 6.00 8.37
N THR A 271 -36.09 7.05 8.94
CA THR A 271 -36.66 7.79 10.07
C THR A 271 -37.70 8.82 9.63
N GLY A 272 -37.84 9.09 8.34
CA GLY A 272 -38.75 10.11 7.81
C GLY A 272 -38.27 11.55 8.07
N GLU A 273 -37.04 11.75 8.48
CA GLU A 273 -36.38 13.06 8.67
C GLU A 273 -35.71 13.54 7.37
N GLY A 274 -36.36 13.30 6.24
CA GLY A 274 -35.90 13.80 4.94
C GLY A 274 -36.34 15.24 4.73
N THR A 275 -35.39 16.15 4.81
CA THR A 275 -35.34 17.53 4.29
C THR A 275 -36.67 18.23 4.08
N GLU A 276 -37.07 19.11 5.01
CA GLU A 276 -37.77 20.35 4.68
C GLU A 276 -36.77 21.41 4.15
#